data_415a45d2d599d35ee9257784536eb233
#
_entry.id   415a45d2d599d35ee9257784536eb233
#
_cell.length_a   1.000
_cell.length_b   1.000
_cell.length_c   1.000
_cell.angle_alpha   90.00
_cell.angle_beta   90.00
_cell.angle_gamma   90.00
#
_symmetry.space_group_name_H-M   'P 1'
#
loop_
_entity.id
_entity.type
_entity.pdbx_description
1 polymer ?
#
loop_
_entity_poly.entity_id
_entity_poly.type
_entity_poly.pdbx_seq_one_letter_code
_entity_poly.pdbx_strand_id
1 'polypeptide(L)'
;MKKTHLVGLALAISLTQISMAMASEVDPATVPVQKQTIAKKYLTAKEAAEMKQAMGNKSLLIDVRTQAEIEYVGIADAADANIPYLLDDYGVWDDKKSRYMMAPNSGFLTKVSDLIAKSGMDKNATIIVTCRSGDRSSPATNLLTNAGYTNVYSIIDGFEGDMAKEGPNKGRRAVNGWKNAGLPWSYNLIKNKMYIE
;
A
#
# COMPACT_ATOMS: atom_id res chain seq x y z
N MET A 1 27.95 -66.61 21.37
CA MET A 1 28.20 -65.12 21.33
C MET A 1 27.58 -64.56 20.03
N LYS A 2 26.40 -63.94 20.12
CA LYS A 2 25.72 -63.33 18.98
C LYS A 2 26.01 -61.85 18.99
N LYS A 3 26.67 -61.31 17.94
CA LYS A 3 26.92 -59.90 17.76
C LYS A 3 25.70 -59.24 17.08
N THR A 4 25.04 -58.38 17.78
CA THR A 4 23.94 -57.53 17.27
C THR A 4 24.56 -56.28 16.66
N HIS A 5 24.36 -56.07 15.35
CA HIS A 5 24.72 -54.80 14.66
C HIS A 5 23.56 -53.86 14.76
N LEU A 6 23.77 -52.74 15.45
CA LEU A 6 22.83 -51.63 15.46
C LEU A 6 23.09 -50.80 14.19
N VAL A 7 22.10 -50.77 13.30
CA VAL A 7 22.11 -49.86 12.12
C VAL A 7 21.45 -48.54 12.54
N GLY A 8 22.25 -47.50 12.69
CA GLY A 8 21.77 -46.15 12.95
C GLY A 8 21.20 -45.53 11.68
N LEU A 9 19.90 -45.29 11.65
CA LEU A 9 19.21 -44.57 10.57
C LEU A 9 19.41 -43.06 10.82
N ALA A 10 20.30 -42.40 10.07
CA ALA A 10 20.47 -40.97 10.09
C ALA A 10 19.35 -40.33 9.24
N LEU A 11 18.41 -39.66 9.90
CA LEU A 11 17.33 -38.88 9.26
C LEU A 11 17.94 -37.54 8.80
N ALA A 12 18.22 -37.42 7.52
CA ALA A 12 18.65 -36.15 6.91
C ALA A 12 17.42 -35.25 6.74
N ILE A 13 17.27 -34.27 7.64
CA ILE A 13 16.28 -33.20 7.48
C ILE A 13 16.82 -32.24 6.41
N SER A 14 16.32 -32.33 5.19
CA SER A 14 16.58 -31.35 4.14
C SER A 14 15.80 -30.07 4.47
N LEU A 15 16.51 -29.03 4.96
CA LEU A 15 15.96 -27.67 5.01
C LEU A 15 15.79 -27.20 3.55
N THR A 16 14.58 -27.31 3.01
CA THR A 16 14.20 -26.58 1.81
C THR A 16 14.15 -25.11 2.18
N GLN A 17 15.17 -24.36 1.80
CA GLN A 17 15.13 -22.90 1.80
C GLN A 17 14.07 -22.48 0.76
N ILE A 18 12.88 -22.09 1.25
CA ILE A 18 11.90 -21.37 0.44
C ILE A 18 12.54 -20.01 0.19
N SER A 19 13.19 -19.86 -0.97
CA SER A 19 13.56 -18.54 -1.49
C SER A 19 12.26 -17.80 -1.75
N MET A 20 11.88 -16.91 -0.84
CA MET A 20 10.84 -15.91 -1.11
C MET A 20 11.38 -15.08 -2.28
N ALA A 21 10.88 -15.32 -3.49
CA ALA A 21 11.04 -14.37 -4.58
C ALA A 21 10.38 -13.07 -4.09
N MET A 22 11.20 -12.13 -3.66
CA MET A 22 10.76 -10.78 -3.37
C MET A 22 10.13 -10.24 -4.66
N ALA A 23 8.93 -9.67 -4.56
CA ALA A 23 8.31 -8.98 -5.68
C ALA A 23 9.35 -8.03 -6.29
N SER A 24 9.44 -8.00 -7.61
CA SER A 24 10.36 -7.11 -8.33
C SER A 24 9.97 -5.67 -7.97
N GLU A 25 10.82 -4.98 -7.22
CA GLU A 25 10.59 -3.56 -6.91
C GLU A 25 10.71 -2.74 -8.20
N VAL A 26 9.80 -1.79 -8.39
CA VAL A 26 9.86 -0.84 -9.51
C VAL A 26 11.21 -0.12 -9.49
N ASP A 27 11.91 -0.08 -10.63
CA ASP A 27 13.16 0.69 -10.76
C ASP A 27 12.90 2.17 -10.45
N PRO A 28 13.52 2.73 -9.38
CA PRO A 28 13.34 4.13 -8.99
C PRO A 28 13.61 5.14 -10.11
N ALA A 29 14.47 4.81 -11.08
CA ALA A 29 14.79 5.67 -12.21
C ALA A 29 13.60 5.85 -13.18
N THR A 30 12.67 4.91 -13.20
CA THR A 30 11.48 4.94 -14.07
C THR A 30 10.29 5.66 -13.46
N VAL A 31 10.36 5.99 -12.16
CA VAL A 31 9.25 6.62 -11.42
C VAL A 31 9.15 8.09 -11.79
N PRO A 32 7.97 8.60 -12.24
CA PRO A 32 7.76 9.99 -12.53
C PRO A 32 8.14 10.89 -11.35
N VAL A 33 8.78 12.02 -11.60
CA VAL A 33 9.33 12.92 -10.57
C VAL A 33 8.32 13.28 -9.48
N GLN A 34 7.04 13.54 -9.86
CA GLN A 34 5.97 13.87 -8.92
C GLN A 34 5.55 12.71 -8.01
N LYS A 35 5.96 11.46 -8.34
CA LYS A 35 5.69 10.26 -7.55
C LYS A 35 6.92 9.74 -6.80
N GLN A 36 8.07 10.42 -6.93
CA GLN A 36 9.30 10.01 -6.25
C GLN A 36 9.24 10.23 -4.74
N THR A 37 9.88 9.33 -4.00
CA THR A 37 9.95 9.35 -2.54
C THR A 37 11.38 9.33 -2.04
N ILE A 38 11.59 9.83 -0.80
CA ILE A 38 12.89 9.81 -0.12
C ILE A 38 13.37 8.35 0.07
N ALA A 39 12.45 7.46 0.46
CA ALA A 39 12.75 6.04 0.68
C ALA A 39 13.11 5.28 -0.60
N LYS A 40 12.73 5.79 -1.79
CA LYS A 40 12.94 5.15 -3.10
C LYS A 40 12.45 3.71 -3.17
N LYS A 41 11.43 3.37 -2.38
CA LYS A 41 10.77 2.06 -2.34
C LYS A 41 9.41 2.15 -3.03
N TYR A 42 9.26 1.48 -4.15
CA TYR A 42 8.08 1.59 -5.01
C TYR A 42 7.53 0.22 -5.37
N LEU A 43 6.22 0.16 -5.51
CA LEU A 43 5.50 -1.02 -5.98
C LEU A 43 4.43 -0.59 -6.98
N THR A 44 4.14 -1.42 -7.96
CA THR A 44 2.87 -1.41 -8.67
C THR A 44 1.78 -1.99 -7.77
N ALA A 45 0.52 -1.80 -8.12
CA ALA A 45 -0.60 -2.41 -7.40
C ALA A 45 -0.50 -3.94 -7.36
N LYS A 46 -0.03 -4.58 -8.44
CA LYS A 46 0.19 -6.04 -8.49
C LYS A 46 1.27 -6.49 -7.51
N GLU A 47 2.44 -5.86 -7.55
CA GLU A 47 3.55 -6.18 -6.63
C GLU A 47 3.16 -5.93 -5.18
N ALA A 48 2.37 -4.88 -4.91
CA ALA A 48 1.85 -4.60 -3.58
C ALA A 48 0.89 -5.69 -3.08
N ALA A 49 0.02 -6.21 -3.95
CA ALA A 49 -0.87 -7.32 -3.63
C ALA A 49 -0.08 -8.61 -3.34
N GLU A 50 0.92 -8.93 -4.15
CA GLU A 50 1.83 -10.07 -3.96
C GLU A 50 2.62 -9.95 -2.66
N MET A 51 3.21 -8.78 -2.38
CA MET A 51 3.93 -8.51 -1.13
C MET A 51 3.00 -8.66 0.08
N LYS A 52 1.79 -8.06 0.02
CA LYS A 52 0.80 -8.16 1.09
C LYS A 52 0.36 -9.60 1.33
N GLN A 53 0.15 -10.39 0.27
CA GLN A 53 -0.19 -11.80 0.36
C GLN A 53 0.94 -12.62 1.00
N ALA A 54 2.18 -12.38 0.59
CA ALA A 54 3.35 -13.10 1.10
C ALA A 54 3.65 -12.78 2.57
N MET A 55 3.49 -11.51 2.97
CA MET A 55 3.81 -11.03 4.32
C MET A 55 2.64 -11.16 5.30
N GLY A 56 1.40 -11.19 4.82
CA GLY A 56 0.20 -11.25 5.66
C GLY A 56 0.19 -10.15 6.72
N ASN A 57 0.04 -10.55 7.99
CA ASN A 57 0.00 -9.62 9.13
C ASN A 57 1.35 -8.99 9.49
N LYS A 58 2.43 -9.30 8.77
CA LYS A 58 3.75 -8.65 8.96
C LYS A 58 3.90 -7.38 8.12
N SER A 59 2.90 -7.00 7.36
CA SER A 59 2.84 -5.76 6.58
C SER A 59 1.48 -5.09 6.74
N LEU A 60 1.44 -3.76 6.54
CA LEU A 60 0.23 -2.96 6.57
C LEU A 60 0.04 -2.28 5.21
N LEU A 61 -1.12 -2.49 4.58
CA LEU A 61 -1.56 -1.73 3.41
C LEU A 61 -2.51 -0.62 3.85
N ILE A 62 -2.06 0.63 3.74
CA ILE A 62 -2.80 1.82 4.16
C ILE A 62 -3.29 2.58 2.93
N ASP A 63 -4.60 2.74 2.82
CA ASP A 63 -5.21 3.60 1.80
C ASP A 63 -5.32 5.03 2.34
N VAL A 64 -4.63 5.97 1.68
CA VAL A 64 -4.57 7.37 2.12
C VAL A 64 -5.53 8.29 1.36
N ARG A 65 -6.53 7.71 0.68
CA ARG A 65 -7.63 8.46 0.04
C ARG A 65 -8.61 8.98 1.08
N THR A 66 -9.43 9.96 0.66
CA THR A 66 -10.48 10.53 1.51
C THR A 66 -11.60 9.51 1.76
N GLN A 67 -12.43 9.74 2.80
CA GLN A 67 -13.58 8.89 3.09
C GLN A 67 -14.56 8.84 1.92
N ALA A 68 -14.81 9.97 1.26
CA ALA A 68 -15.68 10.02 0.08
C ALA A 68 -15.16 9.14 -1.07
N GLU A 69 -13.84 9.17 -1.35
CA GLU A 69 -13.26 8.29 -2.36
C GLU A 69 -13.44 6.80 -1.99
N ILE A 70 -13.24 6.43 -0.74
CA ILE A 70 -13.42 5.05 -0.28
C ILE A 70 -14.88 4.62 -0.43
N GLU A 71 -15.82 5.45 -0.02
CA GLU A 71 -17.26 5.13 -0.04
C GLU A 71 -17.79 4.97 -1.47
N TYR A 72 -17.43 5.90 -2.38
CA TYR A 72 -18.02 5.94 -3.72
C TYR A 72 -17.19 5.21 -4.80
N VAL A 73 -15.92 4.94 -4.55
CA VAL A 73 -15.03 4.27 -5.52
C VAL A 73 -14.65 2.86 -5.06
N GLY A 74 -14.82 2.54 -3.77
CA GLY A 74 -14.44 1.27 -3.17
C GLY A 74 -13.00 1.26 -2.63
N ILE A 75 -12.63 0.14 -2.00
CA ILE A 75 -11.33 -0.08 -1.34
C ILE A 75 -10.78 -1.46 -1.70
N ALA A 76 -9.46 -1.62 -1.71
CA ALA A 76 -8.81 -2.93 -1.84
C ALA A 76 -9.17 -3.82 -0.65
N ASP A 77 -9.60 -5.08 -0.89
CA ASP A 77 -9.94 -6.01 0.20
C ASP A 77 -8.75 -6.27 1.13
N ALA A 78 -7.54 -6.20 0.57
CA ALA A 78 -6.28 -6.35 1.28
C ALA A 78 -5.89 -5.15 2.15
N ALA A 79 -6.59 -4.00 2.06
CA ALA A 79 -6.28 -2.83 2.88
C ALA A 79 -6.54 -3.13 4.37
N ASP A 80 -5.56 -2.77 5.20
CA ASP A 80 -5.67 -2.90 6.66
C ASP A 80 -6.36 -1.68 7.29
N ALA A 81 -6.18 -0.50 6.68
CA ALA A 81 -6.86 0.72 7.11
C ALA A 81 -7.01 1.75 5.98
N ASN A 82 -8.04 2.57 6.08
CA ASN A 82 -8.10 3.88 5.44
C ASN A 82 -7.67 4.94 6.45
N ILE A 83 -6.60 5.66 6.14
CA ILE A 83 -6.12 6.81 6.93
C ILE A 83 -5.81 7.93 5.93
N PRO A 84 -6.72 8.87 5.70
CA PRO A 84 -6.53 9.94 4.72
C PRO A 84 -5.29 10.78 4.99
N TYR A 85 -4.44 10.98 3.97
CA TYR A 85 -3.33 11.94 4.03
C TYR A 85 -3.83 13.37 3.91
N LEU A 86 -4.84 13.57 3.06
CA LEU A 86 -5.57 14.82 2.90
C LEU A 86 -7.06 14.57 3.16
N LEU A 87 -7.74 15.53 3.75
CA LEU A 87 -9.19 15.56 3.94
C LEU A 87 -9.83 16.51 2.93
N ASP A 88 -11.05 16.22 2.48
CA ASP A 88 -11.79 17.11 1.60
C ASP A 88 -12.22 18.37 2.37
N ASP A 89 -11.97 19.54 1.79
CA ASP A 89 -12.44 20.83 2.29
C ASP A 89 -13.57 21.35 1.38
N TYR A 90 -14.79 21.04 1.74
CA TYR A 90 -15.97 21.43 0.96
C TYR A 90 -16.31 22.93 1.07
N GLY A 91 -15.63 23.68 1.94
CA GLY A 91 -15.78 25.13 2.06
C GLY A 91 -14.95 25.92 1.06
N VAL A 92 -13.96 25.27 0.40
CA VAL A 92 -13.03 25.96 -0.50
C VAL A 92 -12.97 25.27 -1.85
N TRP A 93 -13.05 26.07 -2.93
CA TRP A 93 -12.99 25.58 -4.30
C TRP A 93 -11.63 25.83 -4.95
N ASP A 94 -11.08 24.84 -5.67
CA ASP A 94 -9.87 24.94 -6.49
C ASP A 94 -10.24 25.20 -7.95
N ASP A 95 -10.23 26.47 -8.37
CA ASP A 95 -10.59 26.85 -9.74
C ASP A 95 -9.67 26.22 -10.80
N LYS A 96 -8.39 26.00 -10.47
CA LYS A 96 -7.42 25.42 -11.41
C LYS A 96 -7.69 23.95 -11.69
N LYS A 97 -8.21 23.23 -10.70
CA LYS A 97 -8.48 21.78 -10.79
C LYS A 97 -9.97 21.46 -10.91
N SER A 98 -10.83 22.49 -10.88
CA SER A 98 -12.29 22.36 -10.93
C SER A 98 -12.81 21.31 -9.93
N ARG A 99 -12.42 21.46 -8.66
CA ARG A 99 -12.81 20.56 -7.57
C ARG A 99 -12.76 21.27 -6.22
N TYR A 100 -13.31 20.61 -5.20
CA TYR A 100 -13.09 21.05 -3.83
C TYR A 100 -11.61 20.93 -3.44
N MET A 101 -11.14 21.82 -2.58
CA MET A 101 -9.79 21.75 -2.04
C MET A 101 -9.63 20.55 -1.13
N MET A 102 -8.41 20.18 -0.89
CA MET A 102 -8.04 19.20 0.12
C MET A 102 -7.04 19.82 1.09
N ALA A 103 -7.26 19.62 2.39
CA ALA A 103 -6.40 20.09 3.46
C ALA A 103 -5.58 18.92 4.05
N PRO A 104 -4.37 19.17 4.58
CA PRO A 104 -3.60 18.16 5.29
C PRO A 104 -4.39 17.61 6.49
N ASN A 105 -4.37 16.28 6.66
CA ASN A 105 -4.89 15.63 7.86
C ASN A 105 -3.83 15.73 8.99
N SER A 106 -4.06 16.61 9.95
CA SER A 106 -3.15 16.80 11.10
C SER A 106 -3.03 15.54 11.97
N GLY A 107 -4.03 14.67 11.95
CA GLY A 107 -4.04 13.40 12.69
C GLY A 107 -3.36 12.23 11.96
N PHE A 108 -2.88 12.41 10.72
CA PHE A 108 -2.37 11.32 9.90
C PHE A 108 -1.28 10.49 10.59
N LEU A 109 -0.22 11.13 11.08
CA LEU A 109 0.90 10.43 11.74
C LEU A 109 0.46 9.72 13.02
N THR A 110 -0.39 10.35 13.81
CA THR A 110 -0.92 9.76 15.06
C THR A 110 -1.73 8.51 14.75
N LYS A 111 -2.66 8.56 13.79
CA LYS A 111 -3.48 7.41 13.41
C LYS A 111 -2.65 6.26 12.83
N VAL A 112 -1.61 6.55 12.04
CA VAL A 112 -0.68 5.51 11.56
C VAL A 112 0.12 4.90 12.71
N SER A 113 0.63 5.71 13.64
CA SER A 113 1.33 5.23 14.83
C SER A 113 0.46 4.31 15.68
N ASP A 114 -0.81 4.70 15.90
CA ASP A 114 -1.78 3.89 16.65
C ASP A 114 -2.07 2.55 15.97
N LEU A 115 -2.21 2.56 14.63
CA LEU A 115 -2.41 1.33 13.85
C LEU A 115 -1.23 0.39 14.01
N ILE A 116 0.00 0.90 13.89
CA ILE A 116 1.24 0.13 14.03
C ILE A 116 1.35 -0.47 15.43
N ALA A 117 1.12 0.33 16.47
CA ALA A 117 1.14 -0.12 17.87
C ALA A 117 0.08 -1.20 18.13
N LYS A 118 -1.16 -1.01 17.64
CA LYS A 118 -2.25 -2.01 17.74
C LYS A 118 -1.94 -3.31 17.02
N SER A 119 -1.13 -3.25 15.96
CA SER A 119 -0.68 -4.42 15.21
C SER A 119 0.53 -5.13 15.85
N GLY A 120 1.02 -4.65 17.00
CA GLY A 120 2.20 -5.20 17.68
C GLY A 120 3.50 -4.96 16.92
N MET A 121 3.54 -3.94 16.06
CA MET A 121 4.68 -3.59 15.22
C MET A 121 5.40 -2.35 15.75
N ASP A 122 6.56 -2.05 15.16
CA ASP A 122 7.38 -0.87 15.45
C ASP A 122 7.68 -0.05 14.18
N LYS A 123 8.63 0.87 14.26
CA LYS A 123 9.04 1.71 13.12
C LYS A 123 9.74 0.96 11.98
N ASN A 124 10.06 -0.32 12.15
CA ASN A 124 10.59 -1.19 11.10
C ASN A 124 9.49 -1.96 10.37
N ALA A 125 8.22 -1.76 10.75
CA ALA A 125 7.07 -2.36 10.07
C ALA A 125 7.11 -2.08 8.57
N THR A 126 6.78 -3.09 7.76
CA THR A 126 6.56 -2.90 6.34
C THR A 126 5.21 -2.22 6.12
N ILE A 127 5.24 -0.98 5.63
CA ILE A 127 4.08 -0.15 5.34
C ILE A 127 3.98 0.03 3.84
N ILE A 128 2.84 -0.31 3.26
CA ILE A 128 2.52 -0.13 1.85
C ILE A 128 1.46 0.97 1.77
N VAL A 129 1.73 2.04 1.05
CA VAL A 129 0.84 3.21 0.96
C VAL A 129 0.22 3.30 -0.42
N THR A 130 -1.11 3.33 -0.48
CA THR A 130 -1.85 3.53 -1.73
C THR A 130 -2.70 4.79 -1.68
N CYS A 131 -2.88 5.41 -2.83
CA CYS A 131 -3.88 6.45 -3.05
C CYS A 131 -4.61 6.22 -4.37
N ARG A 132 -5.13 7.24 -5.03
CA ARG A 132 -5.86 7.09 -6.29
C ARG A 132 -4.95 6.67 -7.45
N SER A 133 -3.76 7.31 -7.61
CA SER A 133 -2.86 7.12 -8.76
C SER A 133 -1.36 7.37 -8.44
N GLY A 134 -0.96 7.33 -7.16
CA GLY A 134 0.44 7.51 -6.75
C GLY A 134 0.82 8.92 -6.28
N ASP A 135 0.05 9.96 -6.61
CA ASP A 135 0.43 11.36 -6.32
C ASP A 135 0.37 11.73 -4.83
N ARG A 136 -0.54 11.13 -4.05
CA ARG A 136 -0.67 11.35 -2.60
C ARG A 136 0.08 10.31 -1.78
N SER A 137 0.23 9.09 -2.29
CA SER A 137 1.03 8.06 -1.61
C SER A 137 2.49 8.47 -1.49
N SER A 138 3.03 9.18 -2.48
CA SER A 138 4.40 9.68 -2.44
C SER A 138 4.67 10.65 -1.27
N PRO A 139 3.99 11.81 -1.12
CA PRO A 139 4.21 12.68 0.02
C PRO A 139 3.80 12.05 1.37
N ALA A 140 2.79 11.17 1.40
CA ALA A 140 2.45 10.41 2.61
C ALA A 140 3.60 9.49 3.03
N THR A 141 4.22 8.77 2.08
CA THR A 141 5.43 7.96 2.30
C THR A 141 6.58 8.81 2.83
N ASN A 142 6.82 9.98 2.25
CA ASN A 142 7.87 10.90 2.73
C ASN A 142 7.62 11.36 4.16
N LEU A 143 6.38 11.68 4.51
CA LEU A 143 6.02 12.07 5.87
C LEU A 143 6.29 10.95 6.88
N LEU A 144 5.94 9.70 6.54
CA LEU A 144 6.23 8.53 7.36
C LEU A 144 7.75 8.27 7.48
N THR A 145 8.49 8.36 6.39
CA THR A 145 9.95 8.20 6.37
C THR A 145 10.62 9.25 7.29
N ASN A 146 10.20 10.51 7.20
CA ASN A 146 10.69 11.59 8.07
C ASN A 146 10.31 11.38 9.55
N ALA A 147 9.20 10.69 9.83
CA ALA A 147 8.81 10.30 11.19
C ALA A 147 9.59 9.07 11.70
N GLY A 148 10.55 8.53 10.92
CA GLY A 148 11.46 7.46 11.30
C GLY A 148 10.96 6.04 10.98
N TYR A 149 9.92 5.88 10.14
CA TYR A 149 9.56 4.57 9.61
C TYR A 149 10.53 4.17 8.49
N THR A 150 11.18 3.02 8.62
CA THR A 150 12.32 2.64 7.78
C THR A 150 11.93 1.82 6.55
N ASN A 151 10.73 1.26 6.53
CA ASN A 151 10.32 0.30 5.51
C ASN A 151 8.96 0.66 4.89
N VAL A 152 8.90 1.85 4.25
CA VAL A 152 7.68 2.40 3.65
C VAL A 152 7.75 2.36 2.13
N TYR A 153 6.78 1.69 1.51
CA TYR A 153 6.63 1.54 0.07
C TYR A 153 5.48 2.41 -0.45
N SER A 154 5.68 3.07 -1.58
CA SER A 154 4.64 3.83 -2.30
C SER A 154 4.12 3.04 -3.50
N ILE A 155 2.82 2.80 -3.60
CA ILE A 155 2.20 2.28 -4.81
C ILE A 155 2.11 3.41 -5.83
N ILE A 156 2.81 3.25 -6.97
CA ILE A 156 2.96 4.32 -7.99
C ILE A 156 1.76 4.49 -8.90
N ASP A 157 0.94 3.47 -9.05
CA ASP A 157 -0.28 3.48 -9.89
C ASP A 157 -1.58 3.51 -9.07
N GLY A 158 -1.50 3.28 -7.76
CA GLY A 158 -2.60 3.46 -6.83
C GLY A 158 -3.79 2.52 -7.05
N PHE A 159 -4.96 2.96 -6.57
CA PHE A 159 -6.20 2.17 -6.61
C PHE A 159 -6.91 2.24 -7.97
N GLU A 160 -7.08 3.44 -8.54
CA GLU A 160 -7.79 3.65 -9.82
C GLU A 160 -6.86 3.72 -11.03
N GLY A 161 -5.59 4.02 -10.82
CA GLY A 161 -4.61 4.11 -11.89
C GLY A 161 -4.50 5.49 -12.55
N ASP A 162 -3.68 5.54 -13.58
CA ASP A 162 -3.45 6.73 -14.39
C ASP A 162 -4.56 6.93 -15.43
N MET A 163 -4.79 8.18 -15.83
CA MET A 163 -5.74 8.51 -16.89
C MET A 163 -5.16 8.14 -18.26
N ALA A 164 -5.97 7.49 -19.09
CA ALA A 164 -5.65 7.26 -20.48
C ALA A 164 -5.59 8.59 -21.24
N LYS A 165 -4.49 8.82 -21.96
CA LYS A 165 -4.24 10.06 -22.71
C LYS A 165 -4.84 10.01 -24.11
N GLU A 166 -5.11 8.82 -24.62
CA GLU A 166 -5.59 8.57 -25.98
C GLU A 166 -6.49 7.32 -26.05
N GLY A 167 -7.03 7.02 -27.22
CA GLY A 167 -7.89 5.86 -27.46
C GLY A 167 -9.28 5.99 -26.85
N PRO A 168 -10.08 4.89 -26.86
CA PRO A 168 -11.49 4.90 -26.43
C PRO A 168 -11.68 5.22 -24.96
N ASN A 169 -10.64 5.08 -24.14
CA ASN A 169 -10.66 5.37 -22.70
C ASN A 169 -10.04 6.73 -22.35
N LYS A 170 -9.80 7.60 -23.33
CA LYS A 170 -9.23 8.94 -23.08
C LYS A 170 -10.00 9.69 -22.00
N GLY A 171 -9.27 10.20 -20.99
CA GLY A 171 -9.85 10.90 -19.86
C GLY A 171 -10.41 10.00 -18.75
N ARG A 172 -10.33 8.66 -18.89
CA ARG A 172 -10.72 7.69 -17.87
C ARG A 172 -9.50 7.07 -17.21
N ARG A 173 -9.63 6.67 -15.95
CA ARG A 173 -8.58 5.92 -15.24
C ARG A 173 -8.69 4.44 -15.60
N ALA A 174 -7.95 4.04 -16.64
CA ALA A 174 -8.06 2.71 -17.26
C ALA A 174 -6.70 2.16 -17.72
N VAL A 175 -5.58 2.70 -17.22
CA VAL A 175 -4.25 2.31 -17.68
C VAL A 175 -3.65 1.22 -16.79
N ASN A 176 -3.66 1.43 -15.48
CA ASN A 176 -3.01 0.61 -14.45
C ASN A 176 -3.76 0.78 -13.12
N GLY A 177 -3.17 0.36 -12.01
CA GLY A 177 -3.78 0.48 -10.68
C GLY A 177 -4.57 -0.76 -10.27
N TRP A 178 -4.93 -0.82 -8.99
CA TRP A 178 -5.53 -1.99 -8.33
C TRP A 178 -6.78 -2.51 -9.03
N LYS A 179 -7.74 -1.62 -9.33
CA LYS A 179 -9.00 -2.00 -10.00
C LYS A 179 -8.77 -2.54 -11.41
N ASN A 180 -7.96 -1.85 -12.20
CA ASN A 180 -7.71 -2.23 -13.59
C ASN A 180 -6.82 -3.49 -13.71
N ALA A 181 -6.05 -3.79 -12.68
CA ALA A 181 -5.28 -5.03 -12.58
C ALA A 181 -6.15 -6.26 -12.22
N GLY A 182 -7.45 -6.07 -11.98
CA GLY A 182 -8.36 -7.15 -11.60
C GLY A 182 -8.12 -7.70 -10.19
N LEU A 183 -7.44 -6.94 -9.33
CA LEU A 183 -7.18 -7.34 -7.94
C LEU A 183 -8.45 -7.21 -7.08
N PRO A 184 -8.62 -8.02 -6.02
CA PRO A 184 -9.83 -8.00 -5.19
C PRO A 184 -10.06 -6.65 -4.51
N TRP A 185 -11.29 -6.14 -4.63
CA TRP A 185 -11.75 -4.90 -4.01
C TRP A 185 -13.28 -4.91 -3.82
N SER A 186 -13.78 -4.04 -2.95
CA SER A 186 -15.20 -4.00 -2.60
C SER A 186 -15.67 -2.57 -2.30
N TYR A 187 -16.99 -2.35 -2.41
CA TYR A 187 -17.68 -1.19 -1.83
C TYR A 187 -18.09 -1.42 -0.36
N ASN A 188 -17.93 -2.65 0.16
CA ASN A 188 -18.31 -2.97 1.53
C ASN A 188 -17.21 -2.49 2.48
N LEU A 189 -17.50 -1.43 3.23
CA LEU A 189 -16.57 -0.87 4.19
C LEU A 189 -16.63 -1.61 5.52
N ILE A 190 -15.46 -1.86 6.11
CA ILE A 190 -15.31 -2.50 7.41
C ILE A 190 -15.01 -1.42 8.43
N LYS A 191 -15.97 -1.10 9.31
CA LYS A 191 -15.92 0.05 10.23
C LYS A 191 -14.60 0.24 10.97
N ASN A 192 -14.02 -0.83 11.51
CA ASN A 192 -12.77 -0.76 12.28
C ASN A 192 -11.51 -0.53 11.44
N LYS A 193 -11.63 -0.58 10.11
CA LYS A 193 -10.56 -0.22 9.16
C LYS A 193 -10.71 1.21 8.64
N MET A 194 -11.83 1.87 8.88
CA MET A 194 -12.12 3.19 8.32
C MET A 194 -11.68 4.31 9.26
N TYR A 195 -11.27 5.42 8.64
CA TYR A 195 -10.98 6.65 9.36
C TYR A 195 -12.29 7.26 9.87
N ILE A 196 -12.39 7.43 11.17
CA ILE A 196 -13.47 8.15 11.86
C ILE A 196 -12.78 9.22 12.70
N GLU A 197 -13.23 10.47 12.53
CA GLU A 197 -12.75 11.64 13.28
C GLU A 197 -13.13 11.58 14.76
#